data_64dd3f069c005298ead8a580b48a69c7
#
_entry.id   64dd3f069c005298ead8a580b48a69c7
#
_cell.length_a   1.000
_cell.length_b   1.000
_cell.length_c   1.000
_cell.angle_alpha   90.00
_cell.angle_beta   90.00
_cell.angle_gamma   90.00
#
_symmetry.space_group_name_H-M   'P 1'
#
loop_
_entity.id
_entity.type
_entity.pdbx_description
1 polymer ?
#
loop_
_entity_poly.entity_id
_entity_poly.type
_entity_poly.pdbx_seq_one_letter_code
_entity_poly.pdbx_strand_id
1 'polypeptide(L)'
;MNALRRLRSLWPLALLLSAASVQAAEEYSFDASAFEKKPFELGGYVQFKQEDFSLNRDGAFYKLGYNKLPQRADLGRSTGTMELIGKLRQGIGTFDFHTHSDLQRDQLAHDHDNILYEAAYSIRPDPGLTLEVGKRTLRWGKGYAWNPIGFVERPKDPNDPDLGREGYVMADGDVIFHREGALQTIAFTPVLLPVANKINSGFGATGHLNPAAKLYFLYRDTDIDFAWQGQGSRPGRFGMDFSRNLTTNFEIHGEWARIKQFARPVTDGIGRVTTDVANATSYLLGLRYLTAADTTYIAEYYHNGTGYSDQQAQQFHQLVNAAFTQLQACCCRRRSP
;
A
#
# COMPACT_ATOMS: atom_id res chain seq x y z
N MET A 1 25.89 51.77 -15.76
CA MET A 1 27.06 51.00 -15.26
C MET A 1 26.63 50.31 -13.99
N ASN A 2 26.39 49.01 -13.99
CA ASN A 2 26.26 48.02 -12.89
C ASN A 2 25.21 46.95 -13.20
N ALA A 3 25.41 46.16 -14.27
CA ALA A 3 24.59 45.02 -14.60
C ALA A 3 25.41 43.81 -15.10
N LEU A 4 26.69 43.70 -14.77
CA LEU A 4 27.61 42.66 -15.30
C LEU A 4 28.43 41.93 -14.22
N ARG A 5 27.90 41.76 -13.01
CA ARG A 5 28.68 41.12 -11.91
C ARG A 5 28.00 39.95 -11.20
N ARG A 6 26.95 39.34 -11.75
CA ARG A 6 26.29 38.17 -11.13
C ARG A 6 26.22 36.89 -11.99
N LEU A 7 27.17 36.69 -12.90
CA LEU A 7 27.19 35.50 -13.78
C LEU A 7 28.52 34.72 -13.69
N ARG A 8 29.16 34.66 -12.50
CA ARG A 8 30.42 33.96 -12.32
C ARG A 8 30.44 32.78 -11.35
N SER A 9 29.29 32.22 -10.93
CA SER A 9 29.26 31.12 -9.95
C SER A 9 28.56 29.82 -10.40
N LEU A 10 28.27 29.65 -11.69
CA LEU A 10 27.59 28.43 -12.19
C LEU A 10 28.46 27.55 -13.10
N TRP A 11 29.78 27.76 -13.15
CA TRP A 11 30.66 27.05 -14.06
C TRP A 11 31.48 25.83 -13.51
N PRO A 12 31.38 25.37 -12.25
CA PRO A 12 32.02 24.11 -11.90
C PRO A 12 31.11 22.87 -11.98
N LEU A 13 29.79 22.99 -12.27
CA LEU A 13 28.92 21.81 -12.34
C LEU A 13 28.79 21.18 -13.74
N ALA A 14 29.29 21.85 -14.78
CA ALA A 14 29.20 21.39 -16.18
C ALA A 14 30.37 20.50 -16.65
N LEU A 15 31.36 20.25 -15.81
CA LEU A 15 32.58 19.51 -16.19
C LEU A 15 32.68 18.10 -15.62
N LEU A 16 31.64 17.59 -14.97
CA LEU A 16 31.60 16.21 -14.42
C LEU A 16 30.75 15.23 -15.26
N LEU A 17 30.23 15.64 -16.40
CA LEU A 17 29.34 14.82 -17.25
C LEU A 17 29.97 14.32 -18.55
N SER A 18 31.28 14.40 -18.73
CA SER A 18 31.95 14.03 -20.00
C SER A 18 33.01 12.94 -19.88
N ALA A 19 32.89 12.02 -18.96
CA ALA A 19 33.72 10.82 -18.90
C ALA A 19 32.93 9.52 -18.78
N ALA A 20 31.88 9.37 -19.60
CA ALA A 20 31.30 8.06 -19.87
C ALA A 20 32.10 7.47 -21.04
N SER A 21 33.26 6.84 -20.74
CA SER A 21 33.99 6.00 -21.68
C SER A 21 33.09 4.84 -22.10
N VAL A 22 32.89 4.73 -23.41
CA VAL A 22 32.40 3.53 -24.08
C VAL A 22 33.28 2.34 -23.64
N GLN A 23 32.78 1.51 -22.74
CA GLN A 23 33.34 0.20 -22.49
C GLN A 23 32.76 -0.74 -23.54
N ALA A 24 33.70 -1.33 -24.30
CA ALA A 24 33.44 -2.36 -25.27
C ALA A 24 32.64 -3.50 -24.66
N ALA A 25 31.78 -4.13 -25.46
CA ALA A 25 31.02 -5.31 -25.11
C ALA A 25 31.91 -6.34 -24.40
N GLU A 26 31.72 -6.50 -23.09
CA GLU A 26 32.25 -7.68 -22.41
C GLU A 26 31.51 -8.89 -22.99
N GLU A 27 32.30 -9.86 -23.43
CA GLU A 27 31.82 -11.16 -23.89
C GLU A 27 30.96 -11.75 -22.79
N TYR A 28 29.66 -11.89 -23.05
CA TYR A 28 28.67 -12.36 -22.07
C TYR A 28 28.97 -13.84 -21.76
N SER A 29 29.83 -14.09 -20.80
CA SER A 29 30.07 -15.42 -20.28
C SER A 29 28.95 -15.77 -19.30
N PHE A 30 28.23 -16.84 -19.59
CA PHE A 30 27.24 -17.39 -18.68
C PHE A 30 27.92 -17.88 -17.40
N ASP A 31 27.78 -17.13 -16.33
CA ASP A 31 28.29 -17.52 -15.00
C ASP A 31 27.20 -18.29 -14.25
N ALA A 32 27.29 -19.61 -14.23
CA ALA A 32 26.37 -20.48 -13.51
C ALA A 32 26.32 -20.17 -12.00
N SER A 33 27.40 -19.65 -11.41
CA SER A 33 27.47 -19.33 -9.97
C SER A 33 26.58 -18.13 -9.62
N ALA A 34 26.29 -17.26 -10.58
CA ALA A 34 25.37 -16.14 -10.38
C ALA A 34 23.90 -16.61 -10.18
N PHE A 35 23.58 -17.85 -10.58
CA PHE A 35 22.26 -18.47 -10.43
C PHE A 35 22.16 -19.41 -9.23
N GLU A 36 23.27 -19.67 -8.53
CA GLU A 36 23.23 -20.45 -7.29
C GLU A 36 22.50 -19.66 -6.21
N LYS A 37 21.44 -20.28 -5.64
CA LYS A 37 20.72 -19.69 -4.52
C LYS A 37 21.63 -19.66 -3.29
N LYS A 38 22.12 -18.47 -2.94
CA LYS A 38 22.95 -18.28 -1.75
C LYS A 38 22.16 -18.70 -0.49
N PRO A 39 22.82 -19.36 0.49
CA PRO A 39 22.16 -19.73 1.74
C PRO A 39 21.72 -18.50 2.54
N PHE A 40 22.41 -17.37 2.38
CA PHE A 40 22.06 -16.10 2.99
C PHE A 40 22.12 -14.98 1.93
N GLU A 41 21.05 -14.17 1.89
CA GLU A 41 20.97 -12.95 1.10
C GLU A 41 20.60 -11.80 2.03
N LEU A 42 21.29 -10.69 1.89
CA LEU A 42 20.97 -9.44 2.59
C LEU A 42 21.02 -8.30 1.58
N GLY A 43 20.00 -7.50 1.55
CA GLY A 43 19.87 -6.29 0.75
C GLY A 43 19.13 -5.20 1.51
N GLY A 44 18.92 -4.09 0.85
CA GLY A 44 18.16 -2.97 1.41
C GLY A 44 18.52 -1.69 0.70
N TYR A 45 17.94 -0.60 1.18
CA TYR A 45 18.21 0.74 0.67
C TYR A 45 18.10 1.79 1.75
N VAL A 46 18.67 2.95 1.46
CA VAL A 46 18.47 4.18 2.22
C VAL A 46 17.90 5.20 1.25
N GLN A 47 16.81 5.85 1.64
CA GLN A 47 16.14 6.87 0.84
C GLN A 47 16.04 8.17 1.64
N PHE A 48 16.21 9.29 0.96
CA PHE A 48 15.85 10.60 1.49
C PHE A 48 14.80 11.23 0.58
N LYS A 49 13.66 11.64 1.17
CA LYS A 49 12.52 12.25 0.47
C LYS A 49 12.25 13.63 1.05
N GLN A 50 12.17 14.63 0.18
CA GLN A 50 11.71 15.99 0.53
C GLN A 50 10.39 16.24 -0.17
N GLU A 51 9.37 16.66 0.59
CA GLU A 51 8.03 16.94 0.08
C GLU A 51 7.59 18.34 0.53
N ASP A 52 6.97 19.08 -0.36
CA ASP A 52 6.37 20.37 -0.07
C ASP A 52 4.88 20.33 -0.45
N PHE A 53 4.02 20.53 0.54
CA PHE A 53 2.57 20.46 0.40
C PHE A 53 1.96 21.86 0.42
N SER A 54 1.14 22.18 -0.57
CA SER A 54 0.22 23.31 -0.52
C SER A 54 -1.04 22.91 0.20
N LEU A 55 -1.38 23.61 1.29
CA LEU A 55 -2.48 23.23 2.19
C LEU A 55 -3.78 23.93 1.80
N ASN A 56 -4.84 23.15 1.55
CA ASN A 56 -6.19 23.68 1.36
C ASN A 56 -6.80 24.12 2.70
N ARG A 57 -6.73 25.40 3.02
CA ARG A 57 -7.24 25.97 4.27
C ARG A 57 -8.75 25.87 4.45
N ASP A 58 -9.50 25.74 3.38
CA ASP A 58 -10.96 25.60 3.41
C ASP A 58 -11.39 24.14 3.65
N GLY A 59 -10.46 23.19 3.52
CA GLY A 59 -10.69 21.78 3.72
C GLY A 59 -11.00 21.41 5.17
N ALA A 60 -11.91 20.45 5.39
CA ALA A 60 -12.30 20.01 6.71
C ALA A 60 -11.10 19.44 7.50
N PHE A 61 -10.25 18.66 6.86
CA PHE A 61 -9.08 18.07 7.52
C PHE A 61 -8.05 19.12 7.93
N TYR A 62 -7.87 20.18 7.15
CA TYR A 62 -7.05 21.32 7.54
C TYR A 62 -7.60 21.96 8.82
N LYS A 63 -8.90 22.25 8.88
CA LYS A 63 -9.56 22.86 10.05
C LYS A 63 -9.44 22.00 11.30
N LEU A 64 -9.53 20.67 11.16
CA LEU A 64 -9.33 19.73 12.25
C LEU A 64 -7.87 19.66 12.73
N GLY A 65 -6.92 19.60 11.82
CA GLY A 65 -5.48 19.47 12.13
C GLY A 65 -4.86 20.74 12.68
N TYR A 66 -5.29 21.92 12.18
CA TYR A 66 -4.68 23.22 12.50
C TYR A 66 -5.52 24.13 13.40
N ASN A 67 -6.50 23.58 14.14
CA ASN A 67 -7.37 24.36 15.00
C ASN A 67 -6.65 25.09 16.15
N LYS A 68 -5.51 24.58 16.62
CA LYS A 68 -4.70 25.13 17.71
C LYS A 68 -3.33 25.64 17.28
N LEU A 69 -2.96 25.48 16.03
CA LEU A 69 -1.64 25.80 15.49
C LEU A 69 -1.69 27.08 14.65
N PRO A 70 -0.56 27.78 14.42
CA PRO A 70 -0.51 28.87 13.48
C PRO A 70 -0.98 28.39 12.10
N GLN A 71 -1.92 29.12 11.50
CA GLN A 71 -2.41 28.79 10.17
C GLN A 71 -1.27 28.94 9.16
N ARG A 72 -0.96 27.83 8.46
CA ARG A 72 0.08 27.77 7.42
C ARG A 72 -0.57 27.59 6.05
N ALA A 73 0.12 28.07 5.01
CA ALA A 73 -0.27 27.82 3.62
C ALA A 73 0.41 26.58 3.05
N ASP A 74 1.54 26.23 3.61
CA ASP A 74 2.47 25.20 3.14
C ASP A 74 3.02 24.38 4.29
N LEU A 75 3.42 23.18 4.00
CA LEU A 75 4.08 22.24 4.90
C LEU A 75 5.22 21.57 4.15
N GLY A 76 6.45 21.74 4.61
CA GLY A 76 7.61 20.99 4.14
C GLY A 76 7.85 19.79 5.05
N ARG A 77 8.10 18.62 4.45
CA ARG A 77 8.39 17.36 5.14
C ARG A 77 9.65 16.75 4.58
N SER A 78 10.56 16.36 5.47
CA SER A 78 11.74 15.58 5.13
C SER A 78 11.61 14.20 5.77
N THR A 79 11.80 13.15 4.99
CA THR A 79 11.76 11.76 5.45
C THR A 79 13.05 11.06 5.07
N GLY A 80 13.70 10.44 6.04
CA GLY A 80 14.81 9.51 5.83
C GLY A 80 14.31 8.10 6.11
N THR A 81 14.40 7.21 5.13
CA THR A 81 13.95 5.81 5.24
C THR A 81 15.14 4.87 5.11
N MET A 82 15.20 3.84 5.93
CA MET A 82 16.14 2.73 5.80
C MET A 82 15.37 1.41 5.84
N GLU A 83 15.61 0.55 4.85
CA GLU A 83 15.07 -0.80 4.82
C GLU A 83 16.17 -1.84 4.72
N LEU A 84 16.02 -2.94 5.47
CA LEU A 84 16.86 -4.12 5.38
C LEU A 84 15.98 -5.32 5.08
N ILE A 85 16.36 -6.06 4.05
CA ILE A 85 15.63 -7.23 3.56
C ILE A 85 16.62 -8.39 3.55
N GLY A 86 16.29 -9.48 4.22
CA GLY A 86 17.14 -10.65 4.30
C GLY A 86 16.40 -11.94 4.10
N LYS A 87 17.15 -12.93 3.61
CA LYS A 87 16.65 -14.27 3.36
C LYS A 87 17.70 -15.28 3.78
N LEU A 88 17.32 -16.24 4.61
CA LEU A 88 18.14 -17.36 5.06
C LEU A 88 17.50 -18.67 4.59
N ARG A 89 18.23 -19.47 3.83
CA ARG A 89 17.77 -20.76 3.31
C ARG A 89 18.53 -21.91 3.95
N GLN A 90 17.78 -22.90 4.43
CA GLN A 90 18.35 -24.12 4.98
C GLN A 90 17.49 -25.33 4.60
N GLY A 91 18.00 -26.18 3.73
CA GLY A 91 17.27 -27.35 3.22
C GLY A 91 15.98 -26.93 2.50
N ILE A 92 14.83 -27.44 2.95
CA ILE A 92 13.51 -27.10 2.42
C ILE A 92 12.91 -25.82 3.05
N GLY A 93 13.59 -25.25 4.07
CA GLY A 93 13.12 -24.12 4.83
C GLY A 93 13.76 -22.80 4.39
N THR A 94 13.02 -21.72 4.49
CA THR A 94 13.47 -20.35 4.24
C THR A 94 12.92 -19.44 5.33
N PHE A 95 13.80 -18.61 5.89
CA PHE A 95 13.38 -17.50 6.76
C PHE A 95 13.58 -16.19 6.02
N ASP A 96 12.52 -15.42 5.88
CA ASP A 96 12.51 -14.09 5.28
C ASP A 96 12.28 -13.05 6.37
N PHE A 97 13.02 -11.91 6.30
CA PHE A 97 12.77 -10.76 7.15
C PHE A 97 12.86 -9.46 6.36
N HIS A 98 12.09 -8.47 6.78
CA HIS A 98 12.09 -7.13 6.23
C HIS A 98 11.85 -6.12 7.35
N THR A 99 12.81 -5.22 7.60
CA THR A 99 12.70 -4.15 8.58
C THR A 99 12.59 -2.80 7.87
N HIS A 100 11.80 -1.91 8.45
CA HIS A 100 11.59 -0.55 7.97
C HIS A 100 11.84 0.42 9.11
N SER A 101 12.59 1.46 8.85
CA SER A 101 12.90 2.53 9.79
C SER A 101 12.73 3.87 9.10
N ASP A 102 11.85 4.70 9.64
CA ASP A 102 11.59 6.06 9.17
C ASP A 102 11.95 7.10 10.21
N LEU A 103 12.60 8.16 9.75
CA LEU A 103 12.81 9.40 10.49
C LEU A 103 12.14 10.53 9.72
N GLN A 104 10.99 10.99 10.20
CA GLN A 104 10.21 12.06 9.56
C GLN A 104 10.32 13.35 10.36
N ARG A 105 10.54 14.43 9.66
CA ARG A 105 10.55 15.78 10.22
C ARG A 105 9.74 16.73 9.36
N ASP A 106 8.79 17.41 9.97
CA ASP A 106 8.11 18.55 9.38
C ASP A 106 8.13 19.77 10.34
N GLN A 107 7.44 20.85 9.97
CA GLN A 107 7.39 22.05 10.83
C GLN A 107 6.51 21.89 12.07
N LEU A 108 5.78 20.79 12.22
CA LEU A 108 4.83 20.54 13.30
C LEU A 108 5.31 19.45 14.27
N ALA A 109 5.99 18.44 13.76
CA ALA A 109 6.36 17.26 14.52
C ALA A 109 7.69 16.65 14.03
N HIS A 110 8.29 15.89 14.93
CA HIS A 110 9.34 14.93 14.63
C HIS A 110 8.77 13.56 15.00
N ASP A 111 8.82 12.64 14.07
CA ASP A 111 8.35 11.28 14.27
C ASP A 111 9.42 10.29 13.82
N HIS A 112 9.44 9.13 14.45
CA HIS A 112 10.33 8.04 14.07
C HIS A 112 9.62 6.72 14.31
N ASP A 113 9.65 5.89 13.30
CA ASP A 113 9.09 4.55 13.34
C ASP A 113 10.17 3.52 13.04
N ASN A 114 10.15 2.41 13.81
CA ASN A 114 10.94 1.23 13.53
C ASN A 114 10.00 0.04 13.53
N ILE A 115 9.75 -0.50 12.37
CA ILE A 115 8.73 -1.52 12.18
C ILE A 115 9.36 -2.75 11.52
N LEU A 116 9.09 -3.92 12.10
CA LEU A 116 9.37 -5.18 11.43
C LEU A 116 8.22 -5.42 10.44
N TYR A 117 8.47 -5.19 9.14
CA TYR A 117 7.46 -5.41 8.11
C TYR A 117 7.16 -6.88 7.91
N GLU A 118 8.20 -7.70 7.82
CA GLU A 118 8.06 -9.14 7.66
C GLU A 118 9.07 -9.91 8.49
N ALA A 119 8.65 -11.03 9.05
CA ALA A 119 9.48 -12.08 9.65
C ALA A 119 8.69 -13.38 9.58
N ALA A 120 8.96 -14.18 8.56
CA ALA A 120 8.22 -15.40 8.28
C ALA A 120 9.14 -16.57 7.95
N TYR A 121 8.71 -17.76 8.35
CA TYR A 121 9.37 -18.99 8.01
C TYR A 121 8.50 -19.80 7.06
N SER A 122 9.06 -20.22 5.94
CA SER A 122 8.42 -21.03 4.93
C SER A 122 9.11 -22.39 4.78
N ILE A 123 8.32 -23.42 4.54
CA ILE A 123 8.81 -24.75 4.13
C ILE A 123 8.16 -25.14 2.81
N ARG A 124 8.95 -25.76 1.94
CA ARG A 124 8.49 -26.28 0.64
C ARG A 124 8.81 -27.76 0.54
N PRO A 125 7.95 -28.64 1.08
CA PRO A 125 8.14 -30.09 1.04
C PRO A 125 8.05 -30.65 -0.38
N ASP A 126 7.25 -29.99 -1.25
CA ASP A 126 7.00 -30.36 -2.64
C ASP A 126 6.92 -29.10 -3.51
N PRO A 127 7.29 -29.14 -4.81
CA PRO A 127 7.17 -27.99 -5.70
C PRO A 127 5.78 -27.36 -5.75
N GLY A 128 4.72 -28.16 -5.55
CA GLY A 128 3.33 -27.70 -5.52
C GLY A 128 2.79 -27.37 -4.13
N LEU A 129 3.60 -27.49 -3.04
CA LEU A 129 3.15 -27.23 -1.68
C LEU A 129 4.13 -26.31 -0.96
N THR A 130 3.64 -25.16 -0.50
CA THR A 130 4.36 -24.27 0.40
C THR A 130 3.52 -24.04 1.66
N LEU A 131 4.15 -24.10 2.82
CA LEU A 131 3.53 -23.74 4.10
C LEU A 131 4.34 -22.63 4.75
N GLU A 132 3.67 -21.63 5.28
CA GLU A 132 4.31 -20.42 5.81
C GLU A 132 3.67 -19.99 7.13
N VAL A 133 4.50 -19.46 8.04
CA VAL A 133 4.05 -18.94 9.33
C VAL A 133 4.92 -17.75 9.73
N GLY A 134 4.29 -16.70 10.23
CA GLY A 134 4.98 -15.51 10.70
C GLY A 134 4.30 -14.23 10.26
N LYS A 135 5.02 -13.12 10.38
CA LYS A 135 4.57 -11.80 9.94
C LYS A 135 4.92 -11.62 8.47
N ARG A 136 3.93 -11.49 7.61
CA ARG A 136 4.15 -11.36 6.16
C ARG A 136 3.02 -10.60 5.47
N THR A 137 3.29 -10.12 4.28
CA THR A 137 2.32 -9.46 3.40
C THR A 137 1.86 -10.43 2.32
N LEU A 138 0.58 -10.79 2.34
CA LEU A 138 -0.06 -11.47 1.21
C LEU A 138 -0.64 -10.40 0.27
N ARG A 139 -0.22 -10.46 -0.99
CA ARG A 139 -0.69 -9.51 -2.01
C ARG A 139 -1.84 -10.13 -2.80
N TRP A 140 -3.07 -9.76 -2.44
CA TRP A 140 -4.26 -10.14 -3.17
C TRP A 140 -4.75 -8.97 -4.00
N GLY A 141 -5.25 -9.25 -5.21
CA GLY A 141 -5.71 -8.23 -6.15
C GLY A 141 -4.68 -7.85 -7.20
N LYS A 142 -5.17 -7.23 -8.26
CA LYS A 142 -4.42 -6.85 -9.46
C LYS A 142 -4.26 -5.33 -9.61
N GLY A 143 -5.01 -4.55 -8.83
CA GLY A 143 -4.98 -3.08 -8.90
C GLY A 143 -3.64 -2.51 -8.47
N TYR A 144 -3.22 -1.44 -9.13
CA TYR A 144 -1.97 -0.74 -8.85
C TYR A 144 -2.12 0.22 -7.66
N ALA A 145 -3.07 1.15 -7.72
CA ALA A 145 -3.27 2.15 -6.67
C ALA A 145 -4.22 1.70 -5.55
N TRP A 146 -5.19 0.84 -5.86
CA TRP A 146 -6.16 0.31 -4.90
C TRP A 146 -6.25 -1.21 -5.01
N ASN A 147 -6.73 -1.87 -3.94
CA ASN A 147 -6.88 -3.32 -3.89
C ASN A 147 -8.16 -3.72 -3.13
N PRO A 148 -9.34 -3.57 -3.74
CA PRO A 148 -10.62 -3.94 -3.12
C PRO A 148 -10.67 -5.33 -2.52
N ILE A 149 -9.98 -6.31 -3.09
CA ILE A 149 -9.91 -7.69 -2.58
C ILE A 149 -8.73 -7.97 -1.64
N GLY A 150 -7.96 -6.96 -1.28
CA GLY A 150 -6.87 -7.06 -0.31
C GLY A 150 -7.34 -7.34 1.12
N PHE A 151 -8.02 -8.47 1.35
CA PHE A 151 -8.73 -8.74 2.60
C PHE A 151 -7.81 -9.02 3.79
N VAL A 152 -6.66 -9.60 3.56
CA VAL A 152 -5.67 -10.02 4.56
C VAL A 152 -4.38 -9.20 4.53
N GLU A 153 -4.44 -8.03 3.91
CA GLU A 153 -3.32 -7.10 3.82
C GLU A 153 -3.73 -5.68 4.26
N ARG A 154 -2.75 -4.81 4.47
CA ARG A 154 -3.00 -3.39 4.71
C ARG A 154 -3.38 -2.69 3.40
N PRO A 155 -4.25 -1.67 3.45
CA PRO A 155 -4.55 -0.87 2.26
C PRO A 155 -3.30 -0.28 1.62
N LYS A 156 -3.30 -0.15 0.31
CA LYS A 156 -2.30 0.64 -0.42
C LYS A 156 -2.45 2.12 -0.11
N ASP A 157 -1.34 2.86 -0.15
CA ASP A 157 -1.39 4.32 -0.25
C ASP A 157 -1.52 4.69 -1.75
N PRO A 158 -2.62 5.32 -2.18
CA PRO A 158 -2.79 5.71 -3.58
C PRO A 158 -1.77 6.75 -4.06
N ASN A 159 -1.15 7.50 -3.14
CA ASN A 159 -0.12 8.50 -3.47
C ASN A 159 1.28 7.88 -3.61
N ASP A 160 1.48 6.68 -3.03
CA ASP A 160 2.73 5.92 -3.11
C ASP A 160 2.40 4.41 -3.14
N PRO A 161 1.86 3.90 -4.27
CA PRO A 161 1.37 2.52 -4.34
C PRO A 161 2.47 1.47 -4.25
N ASP A 162 3.72 1.84 -4.50
CA ASP A 162 4.88 0.96 -4.41
C ASP A 162 5.48 0.89 -2.99
N LEU A 163 5.01 1.75 -2.07
CA LEU A 163 5.46 1.76 -0.68
C LEU A 163 5.29 0.38 -0.04
N GLY A 164 6.35 -0.09 0.59
CA GLY A 164 6.33 -1.32 1.38
C GLY A 164 5.25 -1.27 2.47
N ARG A 165 4.60 -2.38 2.72
CA ARG A 165 3.52 -2.46 3.71
C ARG A 165 3.86 -3.46 4.80
N GLU A 166 3.59 -3.06 6.03
CA GLU A 166 3.70 -3.95 7.18
C GLU A 166 2.77 -5.15 7.04
N GLY A 167 3.29 -6.37 7.15
CA GLY A 167 2.53 -7.59 7.11
C GLY A 167 1.70 -7.84 8.37
N TYR A 168 0.84 -8.85 8.30
CA TYR A 168 0.15 -9.42 9.46
C TYR A 168 0.79 -10.75 9.85
N VAL A 169 0.73 -11.08 11.14
CA VAL A 169 1.10 -12.42 11.64
C VAL A 169 0.01 -13.40 11.24
N MET A 170 0.38 -14.43 10.49
CA MET A 170 -0.57 -15.44 9.99
C MET A 170 0.11 -16.78 9.79
N ALA A 171 -0.68 -17.81 9.60
CA ALA A 171 -0.28 -19.06 9.01
C ALA A 171 -1.03 -19.23 7.69
N ASP A 172 -0.32 -19.55 6.64
CA ASP A 172 -0.88 -19.75 5.31
C ASP A 172 -0.12 -20.83 4.54
N GLY A 173 -0.58 -21.15 3.37
CA GLY A 173 0.10 -22.07 2.47
C GLY A 173 -0.43 -21.95 1.06
N ASP A 174 0.33 -22.48 0.11
CA ASP A 174 -0.08 -22.59 -1.28
C ASP A 174 -0.05 -24.04 -1.73
N VAL A 175 -1.17 -24.48 -2.30
CA VAL A 175 -1.29 -25.78 -2.98
C VAL A 175 -1.51 -25.49 -4.46
N ILE A 176 -0.55 -25.87 -5.31
CA ILE A 176 -0.52 -25.52 -6.73
C ILE A 176 -0.60 -26.81 -7.57
N PHE A 177 -1.53 -26.82 -8.50
CA PHE A 177 -1.71 -27.89 -9.49
C PHE A 177 -1.50 -27.32 -10.89
N HIS A 178 -0.56 -27.90 -11.64
CA HIS A 178 -0.36 -27.60 -13.06
C HIS A 178 -1.12 -28.62 -13.91
N ARG A 179 -1.70 -28.13 -14.99
CA ARG A 179 -2.48 -28.95 -15.93
C ARG A 179 -2.15 -28.54 -17.38
N GLU A 180 -2.32 -29.49 -18.29
CA GLU A 180 -2.28 -29.22 -19.71
C GLU A 180 -3.63 -28.70 -20.21
N GLY A 181 -3.61 -27.92 -21.29
CA GLY A 181 -4.81 -27.39 -21.95
C GLY A 181 -5.16 -25.96 -21.56
N ALA A 182 -6.44 -25.62 -21.69
CA ALA A 182 -6.91 -24.24 -21.51
C ALA A 182 -6.83 -23.75 -20.06
N LEU A 183 -6.99 -24.64 -19.09
CA LEU A 183 -6.82 -24.37 -17.66
C LEU A 183 -5.43 -24.88 -17.23
N GLN A 184 -4.45 -23.98 -17.16
CA GLN A 184 -3.04 -24.30 -17.00
C GLN A 184 -2.62 -24.46 -15.55
N THR A 185 -3.20 -23.66 -14.64
CA THR A 185 -2.85 -23.67 -13.22
C THR A 185 -4.10 -23.48 -12.37
N ILE A 186 -4.16 -24.24 -11.26
CA ILE A 186 -5.10 -24.02 -10.16
C ILE A 186 -4.23 -23.88 -8.92
N ALA A 187 -4.44 -22.82 -8.11
CA ALA A 187 -3.81 -22.72 -6.82
C ALA A 187 -4.84 -22.38 -5.73
N PHE A 188 -4.62 -22.93 -4.55
CA PHE A 188 -5.44 -22.66 -3.37
C PHE A 188 -4.57 -22.19 -2.22
N THR A 189 -4.87 -21.00 -1.69
CA THR A 189 -4.14 -20.34 -0.60
C THR A 189 -5.05 -20.17 0.62
N PRO A 190 -5.12 -21.14 1.55
CA PRO A 190 -5.77 -20.95 2.85
C PRO A 190 -4.94 -20.05 3.75
N VAL A 191 -5.61 -19.25 4.58
CA VAL A 191 -5.00 -18.30 5.52
C VAL A 191 -5.72 -18.37 6.86
N LEU A 192 -4.95 -18.36 7.96
CA LEU A 192 -5.42 -18.21 9.32
C LEU A 192 -4.72 -17.01 9.97
N LEU A 193 -5.48 -15.96 10.27
CA LEU A 193 -4.99 -14.71 10.82
C LEU A 193 -5.56 -14.47 12.23
N PRO A 194 -4.75 -14.68 13.30
CA PRO A 194 -5.16 -14.42 14.68
C PRO A 194 -5.13 -12.91 14.97
N VAL A 195 -6.08 -12.42 15.77
CA VAL A 195 -6.08 -11.05 16.29
C VAL A 195 -6.19 -11.07 17.81
N ALA A 196 -5.14 -10.59 18.49
CA ALA A 196 -5.05 -10.49 19.94
C ALA A 196 -4.49 -9.11 20.33
N ASN A 197 -4.41 -8.80 21.63
CA ASN A 197 -4.05 -7.47 22.13
C ASN A 197 -2.77 -6.86 21.55
N LYS A 198 -1.76 -7.68 21.21
CA LYS A 198 -0.48 -7.24 20.64
C LYS A 198 -0.19 -7.85 19.27
N ILE A 199 -1.06 -8.72 18.78
CA ILE A 199 -0.90 -9.42 17.51
C ILE A 199 -2.00 -8.95 16.59
N ASN A 200 -1.64 -8.34 15.47
CA ASN A 200 -2.57 -7.87 14.43
C ASN A 200 -3.67 -6.92 14.96
N SER A 201 -3.43 -6.16 16.04
CA SER A 201 -4.43 -5.28 16.66
C SER A 201 -5.04 -4.26 15.68
N GLY A 202 -4.28 -3.82 14.66
CA GLY A 202 -4.77 -2.95 13.59
C GLY A 202 -5.64 -3.65 12.54
N PHE A 203 -5.80 -5.00 12.61
CA PHE A 203 -6.65 -5.72 11.67
C PHE A 203 -8.14 -5.55 11.99
N GLY A 204 -8.52 -5.57 13.25
CA GLY A 204 -9.94 -5.41 13.67
C GLY A 204 -10.15 -5.78 15.14
N ALA A 205 -11.36 -6.22 15.49
CA ALA A 205 -11.70 -6.59 16.86
C ALA A 205 -10.82 -7.74 17.37
N THR A 206 -10.33 -7.62 18.61
CA THR A 206 -9.45 -8.62 19.23
C THR A 206 -10.22 -9.87 19.68
N GLY A 207 -9.49 -10.99 19.89
CA GLY A 207 -10.06 -12.23 20.39
C GLY A 207 -10.62 -13.15 19.31
N HIS A 208 -10.29 -12.92 18.04
CA HIS A 208 -10.80 -13.71 16.93
C HIS A 208 -9.66 -14.34 16.10
N LEU A 209 -9.95 -15.52 15.55
CA LEU A 209 -9.21 -16.12 14.47
C LEU A 209 -9.99 -15.87 13.17
N ASN A 210 -9.31 -15.28 12.18
CA ASN A 210 -9.91 -14.88 10.91
C ASN A 210 -9.47 -15.84 9.80
N PRO A 211 -10.31 -16.81 9.40
CA PRO A 211 -10.04 -17.66 8.26
C PRO A 211 -10.25 -16.87 6.97
N ALA A 212 -9.35 -17.05 6.01
CA ALA A 212 -9.49 -16.55 4.68
C ALA A 212 -8.95 -17.55 3.65
N ALA A 213 -9.33 -17.41 2.40
CA ALA A 213 -8.83 -18.26 1.33
C ALA A 213 -8.85 -17.53 -0.01
N LYS A 214 -7.90 -17.88 -0.88
CA LYS A 214 -7.88 -17.46 -2.28
C LYS A 214 -7.81 -18.71 -3.17
N LEU A 215 -8.59 -18.70 -4.23
CA LEU A 215 -8.59 -19.72 -5.27
C LEU A 215 -8.21 -19.03 -6.59
N TYR A 216 -7.08 -19.43 -7.17
CA TYR A 216 -6.52 -18.89 -8.39
C TYR A 216 -6.66 -19.85 -9.55
N PHE A 217 -6.95 -19.31 -10.72
CA PHE A 217 -6.98 -20.01 -12.00
C PHE A 217 -6.18 -19.23 -13.04
N LEU A 218 -5.30 -19.94 -13.76
CA LEU A 218 -4.75 -19.47 -15.02
C LEU A 218 -5.50 -20.13 -16.15
N TYR A 219 -6.38 -19.38 -16.83
CA TYR A 219 -7.23 -19.87 -17.90
C TYR A 219 -7.01 -19.07 -19.18
N ARG A 220 -6.47 -19.70 -20.24
CA ARG A 220 -6.19 -19.06 -21.52
C ARG A 220 -5.50 -17.70 -21.36
N ASP A 221 -4.37 -17.68 -20.68
CA ASP A 221 -3.54 -16.50 -20.39
C ASP A 221 -4.29 -15.39 -19.61
N THR A 222 -5.33 -15.76 -18.90
CA THR A 222 -6.07 -14.88 -18.00
C THR A 222 -5.91 -15.39 -16.58
N ASP A 223 -5.38 -14.54 -15.71
CA ASP A 223 -5.41 -14.75 -14.26
C ASP A 223 -6.80 -14.45 -13.73
N ILE A 224 -7.35 -15.34 -12.92
CA ILE A 224 -8.66 -15.18 -12.28
C ILE A 224 -8.54 -15.63 -10.84
N ASP A 225 -8.84 -14.75 -9.88
CA ASP A 225 -8.85 -15.07 -8.47
C ASP A 225 -10.24 -14.93 -7.87
N PHE A 226 -10.56 -15.82 -6.94
CA PHE A 226 -11.69 -15.70 -6.01
C PHE A 226 -11.15 -15.64 -4.60
N ALA A 227 -11.48 -14.58 -3.85
CA ALA A 227 -11.03 -14.36 -2.50
C ALA A 227 -12.21 -14.37 -1.53
N TRP A 228 -12.01 -14.98 -0.38
CA TRP A 228 -12.97 -15.03 0.71
C TRP A 228 -12.29 -14.78 2.05
N GLN A 229 -12.97 -14.04 2.92
CA GLN A 229 -12.63 -13.89 4.33
C GLN A 229 -13.88 -14.13 5.18
N GLY A 230 -13.77 -15.02 6.14
CA GLY A 230 -14.84 -15.31 7.11
C GLY A 230 -15.12 -14.13 8.04
N GLN A 231 -16.26 -14.18 8.70
CA GLN A 231 -16.58 -13.24 9.77
C GLN A 231 -15.69 -13.52 11.00
N GLY A 232 -15.22 -12.45 11.64
CA GLY A 232 -14.37 -12.52 12.82
C GLY A 232 -14.08 -11.11 13.34
N SER A 233 -12.82 -10.71 13.34
CA SER A 233 -12.38 -9.34 13.68
C SER A 233 -12.94 -8.27 12.76
N ARG A 234 -13.33 -8.64 11.56
CA ARG A 234 -13.98 -7.82 10.52
C ARG A 234 -15.20 -8.55 9.97
N PRO A 235 -16.15 -7.84 9.36
CA PRO A 235 -17.26 -8.45 8.64
C PRO A 235 -16.79 -9.37 7.50
N GLY A 236 -17.54 -10.45 7.25
CA GLY A 236 -17.25 -11.38 6.17
C GLY A 236 -17.22 -10.72 4.79
N ARG A 237 -16.32 -11.16 3.93
CA ARG A 237 -16.03 -10.57 2.61
C ARG A 237 -15.88 -11.66 1.56
N PHE A 238 -16.25 -11.30 0.36
CA PHE A 238 -16.03 -12.09 -0.84
C PHE A 238 -15.61 -11.16 -1.98
N GLY A 239 -14.71 -11.60 -2.83
CA GLY A 239 -14.26 -10.84 -3.99
C GLY A 239 -13.74 -11.73 -5.08
N MET A 240 -13.55 -11.11 -6.24
CA MET A 240 -12.92 -11.72 -7.40
C MET A 240 -12.11 -10.69 -8.15
N ASP A 241 -11.07 -11.14 -8.83
CA ASP A 241 -10.31 -10.31 -9.75
C ASP A 241 -9.96 -11.07 -11.03
N PHE A 242 -9.53 -10.31 -12.01
CA PHE A 242 -8.89 -10.85 -13.20
C PHE A 242 -7.79 -9.92 -13.71
N SER A 243 -6.81 -10.48 -14.42
CA SER A 243 -5.83 -9.75 -15.20
C SER A 243 -5.53 -10.52 -16.48
N ARG A 244 -5.40 -9.79 -17.60
CA ARG A 244 -5.05 -10.34 -18.89
C ARG A 244 -4.19 -9.39 -19.70
N ASN A 245 -3.10 -9.91 -20.26
CA ASN A 245 -2.35 -9.23 -21.30
C ASN A 245 -3.06 -9.48 -22.66
N LEU A 246 -3.63 -8.42 -23.25
CA LEU A 246 -4.25 -8.47 -24.58
C LEU A 246 -3.19 -8.47 -25.67
N THR A 247 -2.06 -7.79 -25.40
CA THR A 247 -0.83 -7.82 -26.20
C THR A 247 0.36 -7.86 -25.23
N THR A 248 1.58 -8.01 -25.74
CA THR A 248 2.80 -8.04 -24.93
C THR A 248 3.03 -6.79 -24.08
N ASN A 249 2.41 -5.67 -24.47
CA ASN A 249 2.57 -4.36 -23.85
C ASN A 249 1.25 -3.71 -23.39
N PHE A 250 0.12 -4.42 -23.45
CA PHE A 250 -1.18 -3.90 -23.03
C PHE A 250 -1.93 -4.92 -22.17
N GLU A 251 -2.16 -4.53 -20.92
CA GLU A 251 -2.86 -5.31 -19.89
C GLU A 251 -4.18 -4.63 -19.53
N ILE A 252 -5.20 -5.44 -19.27
CA ILE A 252 -6.44 -5.04 -18.61
C ILE A 252 -6.59 -5.84 -17.33
N HIS A 253 -7.12 -5.20 -16.29
CA HIS A 253 -7.40 -5.86 -15.01
C HIS A 253 -8.67 -5.29 -14.36
N GLY A 254 -9.21 -6.06 -13.43
CA GLY A 254 -10.38 -5.62 -12.68
C GLY A 254 -10.53 -6.38 -11.38
N GLU A 255 -11.15 -5.75 -10.40
CA GLU A 255 -11.45 -6.30 -9.09
C GLU A 255 -12.89 -5.97 -8.69
N TRP A 256 -13.50 -6.88 -7.96
CA TRP A 256 -14.80 -6.68 -7.35
C TRP A 256 -14.82 -7.27 -5.95
N ALA A 257 -15.33 -6.55 -4.97
CA ALA A 257 -15.42 -6.98 -3.57
C ALA A 257 -16.77 -6.62 -2.96
N ARG A 258 -17.31 -7.53 -2.16
CA ARG A 258 -18.51 -7.31 -1.35
C ARG A 258 -18.22 -7.62 0.11
N ILE A 259 -18.55 -6.66 0.98
CA ILE A 259 -18.43 -6.73 2.43
C ILE A 259 -19.85 -6.78 3.00
N LYS A 260 -20.16 -7.81 3.80
CA LYS A 260 -21.45 -7.94 4.47
C LYS A 260 -21.49 -7.10 5.74
N GLN A 261 -22.61 -6.40 5.99
CA GLN A 261 -22.83 -5.67 7.24
C GLN A 261 -21.63 -4.76 7.64
N PHE A 262 -21.11 -4.02 6.66
CA PHE A 262 -20.07 -3.04 6.93
C PHE A 262 -20.61 -1.93 7.81
N ALA A 263 -19.99 -1.74 8.98
CA ALA A 263 -20.36 -0.71 9.93
C ALA A 263 -19.44 0.50 9.78
N ARG A 264 -20.01 1.69 9.61
CA ARG A 264 -19.27 2.96 9.55
C ARG A 264 -19.90 3.99 10.48
N PRO A 265 -19.09 4.81 11.17
CA PRO A 265 -19.61 5.95 11.93
C PRO A 265 -20.08 7.04 10.95
N VAL A 266 -21.28 7.56 11.16
CA VAL A 266 -21.83 8.69 10.42
C VAL A 266 -22.27 9.78 11.39
N THR A 267 -22.17 11.05 10.97
CA THR A 267 -22.65 12.18 11.77
C THR A 267 -23.92 12.74 11.16
N ASP A 268 -24.87 13.11 12.02
CA ASP A 268 -26.00 13.95 11.60
C ASP A 268 -25.59 15.45 11.58
N GLY A 269 -26.49 16.32 11.10
CA GLY A 269 -26.22 17.76 10.98
C GLY A 269 -26.01 18.50 12.32
N ILE A 270 -26.25 17.85 13.46
CA ILE A 270 -26.09 18.40 14.82
C ILE A 270 -24.90 17.76 15.58
N GLY A 271 -24.15 16.89 14.92
CA GLY A 271 -22.93 16.28 15.46
C GLY A 271 -23.13 15.01 16.28
N ARG A 272 -24.33 14.41 16.25
CA ARG A 272 -24.54 13.10 16.85
C ARG A 272 -23.91 12.04 15.95
N VAL A 273 -23.05 11.20 16.55
CA VAL A 273 -22.43 10.06 15.85
C VAL A 273 -23.33 8.84 16.01
N THR A 274 -23.68 8.22 14.90
CA THR A 274 -24.41 6.94 14.83
C THR A 274 -23.63 5.94 13.98
N THR A 275 -23.99 4.66 14.06
CA THR A 275 -23.37 3.63 13.22
C THR A 275 -24.34 3.24 12.11
N ASP A 276 -23.94 3.49 10.87
CA ASP A 276 -24.63 3.00 9.68
C ASP A 276 -24.09 1.60 9.34
N VAL A 277 -24.99 0.61 9.20
CA VAL A 277 -24.61 -0.77 8.88
C VAL A 277 -25.28 -1.18 7.57
N ALA A 278 -24.50 -1.40 6.55
CA ALA A 278 -24.97 -1.78 5.22
C ALA A 278 -23.98 -2.73 4.53
N ASN A 279 -24.44 -3.43 3.48
CA ASN A 279 -23.52 -4.13 2.61
C ASN A 279 -22.78 -3.12 1.73
N ALA A 280 -21.45 -3.22 1.69
CA ALA A 280 -20.61 -2.39 0.84
C ALA A 280 -20.12 -3.20 -0.37
N THR A 281 -20.13 -2.58 -1.55
CA THR A 281 -19.58 -3.17 -2.78
C THR A 281 -18.59 -2.20 -3.38
N SER A 282 -17.36 -2.65 -3.56
CA SER A 282 -16.28 -1.88 -4.22
C SER A 282 -15.85 -2.60 -5.49
N TYR A 283 -15.44 -1.83 -6.50
CA TYR A 283 -14.88 -2.42 -7.72
C TYR A 283 -13.84 -1.48 -8.34
N LEU A 284 -12.92 -2.10 -9.07
CA LEU A 284 -11.86 -1.42 -9.81
C LEU A 284 -11.80 -1.98 -11.22
N LEU A 285 -11.60 -1.10 -12.19
CA LEU A 285 -11.26 -1.45 -13.57
C LEU A 285 -10.03 -0.65 -13.97
N GLY A 286 -9.05 -1.32 -14.54
CA GLY A 286 -7.78 -0.71 -14.87
C GLY A 286 -7.18 -1.22 -16.17
N LEU A 287 -6.23 -0.45 -16.66
CA LEU A 287 -5.38 -0.78 -17.80
C LEU A 287 -3.94 -0.33 -17.54
N ARG A 288 -3.01 -1.05 -18.14
CA ARG A 288 -1.59 -0.68 -18.19
C ARG A 288 -1.09 -0.81 -19.62
N TYR A 289 -0.38 0.21 -20.09
CA TYR A 289 0.20 0.24 -21.41
C TYR A 289 1.68 0.66 -21.35
N LEU A 290 2.54 -0.18 -21.92
CA LEU A 290 3.97 0.11 -22.09
C LEU A 290 4.23 0.55 -23.53
N THR A 291 4.76 1.76 -23.71
CA THR A 291 5.13 2.29 -25.02
C THR A 291 6.46 1.71 -25.52
N ALA A 292 6.74 1.90 -26.81
CA ALA A 292 8.05 1.55 -27.41
C ALA A 292 9.21 2.42 -26.88
N ALA A 293 8.93 3.54 -26.19
CA ALA A 293 9.90 4.40 -25.53
C ALA A 293 10.03 4.11 -24.02
N ASP A 294 9.69 2.89 -23.57
CA ASP A 294 9.76 2.41 -22.19
C ASP A 294 8.99 3.28 -21.17
N THR A 295 7.94 3.97 -21.64
CA THR A 295 7.04 4.72 -20.76
C THR A 295 5.81 3.88 -20.44
N THR A 296 5.53 3.67 -19.17
CA THR A 296 4.33 2.95 -18.69
C THR A 296 3.23 3.93 -18.33
N TYR A 297 2.05 3.73 -18.91
CA TYR A 297 0.81 4.42 -18.53
C TYR A 297 -0.08 3.46 -17.77
N ILE A 298 -0.59 3.89 -16.61
CA ILE A 298 -1.56 3.16 -15.80
C ILE A 298 -2.77 4.05 -15.61
N ALA A 299 -3.97 3.51 -15.85
CA ALA A 299 -5.22 4.19 -15.56
C ALA A 299 -6.17 3.24 -14.83
N GLU A 300 -6.71 3.68 -13.69
CA GLU A 300 -7.65 2.91 -12.89
C GLU A 300 -8.87 3.75 -12.54
N TYR A 301 -10.05 3.15 -12.65
CA TYR A 301 -11.30 3.66 -12.12
C TYR A 301 -11.69 2.83 -10.91
N TYR A 302 -11.83 3.48 -9.76
CA TYR A 302 -12.17 2.82 -8.50
C TYR A 302 -13.47 3.37 -7.90
N HIS A 303 -14.41 2.48 -7.62
CA HIS A 303 -15.60 2.78 -6.82
C HIS A 303 -15.41 2.23 -5.40
N ASN A 304 -15.40 3.12 -4.42
CA ASN A 304 -15.26 2.76 -3.00
C ASN A 304 -16.63 2.66 -2.31
N GLY A 305 -17.18 1.46 -2.22
CA GLY A 305 -18.45 1.21 -1.52
C GLY A 305 -18.38 1.36 0.01
N THR A 306 -17.18 1.44 0.61
CA THR A 306 -16.99 1.69 2.04
C THR A 306 -16.92 3.18 2.39
N GLY A 307 -16.84 4.05 1.38
CA GLY A 307 -16.82 5.51 1.54
C GLY A 307 -18.15 6.08 2.04
N TYR A 308 -18.13 7.34 2.42
CA TYR A 308 -19.33 8.10 2.74
C TYR A 308 -20.10 8.47 1.47
N SER A 309 -21.44 8.52 1.57
CA SER A 309 -22.27 9.15 0.53
C SER A 309 -22.03 10.67 0.49
N ASP A 310 -22.40 11.32 -0.63
CA ASP A 310 -22.29 12.78 -0.76
C ASP A 310 -23.00 13.51 0.38
N GLN A 311 -24.20 13.03 0.77
CA GLN A 311 -24.95 13.61 1.87
C GLN A 311 -24.22 13.47 3.20
N GLN A 312 -23.66 12.29 3.51
CA GLN A 312 -22.89 12.04 4.74
C GLN A 312 -21.61 12.89 4.77
N ALA A 313 -20.92 13.00 3.64
CA ALA A 313 -19.73 13.85 3.50
C ALA A 313 -20.09 15.33 3.71
N GLN A 314 -21.18 15.83 3.10
CA GLN A 314 -21.64 17.20 3.30
C GLN A 314 -21.99 17.50 4.75
N GLN A 315 -22.71 16.60 5.45
CA GLN A 315 -23.03 16.75 6.88
C GLN A 315 -21.76 16.85 7.73
N PHE A 316 -20.77 16.00 7.49
CA PHE A 316 -19.48 16.06 8.16
C PHE A 316 -18.76 17.40 7.89
N HIS A 317 -18.70 17.86 6.64
CA HIS A 317 -18.09 19.14 6.29
C HIS A 317 -18.79 20.34 6.93
N GLN A 318 -20.12 20.33 6.96
CA GLN A 318 -20.91 21.38 7.62
C GLN A 318 -20.63 21.43 9.13
N LEU A 319 -20.60 20.27 9.80
CA LEU A 319 -20.28 20.17 11.21
C LEU A 319 -18.90 20.73 11.54
N VAL A 320 -17.87 20.33 10.77
CA VAL A 320 -16.50 20.82 10.97
C VAL A 320 -16.41 22.33 10.74
N ASN A 321 -17.07 22.85 9.72
CA ASN A 321 -17.10 24.29 9.44
C ASN A 321 -17.77 25.08 10.58
N ALA A 322 -18.91 24.64 11.07
CA ALA A 322 -19.62 25.27 12.16
C ALA A 322 -18.79 25.27 13.45
N ALA A 323 -18.20 24.12 13.81
CA ALA A 323 -17.35 23.99 14.99
C ALA A 323 -16.09 24.87 14.91
N PHE A 324 -15.45 24.95 13.74
CA PHE A 324 -14.28 25.78 13.53
C PHE A 324 -14.62 27.29 13.63
N THR A 325 -15.75 27.72 13.08
CA THR A 325 -16.24 29.11 13.20
C THR A 325 -16.51 29.48 14.66
N GLN A 326 -17.14 28.60 15.42
CA GLN A 326 -17.37 28.82 16.86
C GLN A 326 -16.07 28.93 17.65
N LEU A 327 -15.08 28.06 17.35
CA LEU A 327 -13.78 28.10 18.00
C LEU A 327 -13.06 29.43 17.75
N GLN A 328 -13.08 29.91 16.50
CA GLN A 328 -12.47 31.20 16.14
C GLN A 328 -13.17 32.36 16.87
N ALA A 329 -14.49 32.38 16.94
CA ALA A 329 -15.25 33.42 17.65
C ALA A 329 -14.92 33.45 19.17
N CYS A 330 -14.76 32.27 19.79
CA CYS A 330 -14.35 32.16 21.20
C CYS A 330 -12.91 32.66 21.43
N CYS A 331 -11.98 32.37 20.53
CA CYS A 331 -10.60 32.83 20.63
C CYS A 331 -10.49 34.36 20.46
N CYS A 332 -11.28 34.97 19.58
CA CYS A 332 -11.33 36.42 19.42
C CYS A 332 -11.85 37.13 20.66
N ARG A 333 -12.87 36.61 21.34
CA ARG A 333 -13.42 37.19 22.59
C ARG A 333 -12.44 37.17 23.77
N ARG A 334 -11.49 36.22 23.81
CA ARG A 334 -10.46 36.15 24.85
C ARG A 334 -9.27 37.10 24.61
N ARG A 335 -9.16 37.71 23.44
CA ARG A 335 -8.11 38.67 23.07
C ARG A 335 -8.57 40.12 23.09
N SER A 336 -9.83 40.40 23.42
CA SER A 336 -10.29 41.77 23.69
C SER A 336 -9.94 42.11 25.12
N PRO A 337 -9.22 43.25 25.38
CA PRO A 337 -8.76 43.68 26.71
C PRO A 337 -9.94 43.98 27.63
#